data_d1d2f047aba4d24585244adbd76ef7d4
#
_entry.id   d1d2f047aba4d24585244adbd76ef7d4
#
_cell.length_a   1.000
_cell.length_b   1.000
_cell.length_c   1.000
_cell.angle_alpha   90.00
_cell.angle_beta   90.00
_cell.angle_gamma   90.00
#
_symmetry.space_group_name_H-M   'P 1'
#
loop_
_entity.id
_entity.type
_entity.pdbx_description
1 polymer ?
#
loop_
_entity_poly.entity_id
_entity_poly.type
_entity_poly.pdbx_seq_one_letter_code
_entity_poly.pdbx_strand_id
1 'polypeptide(L)'
;LNLGCPAGTVTAKGKGSGMLRDPAKVDAFLEGVFSHAEGPVSVKTRLGVEKPEEFAAILEIYSRYPISELTIHPRVMRQQYRGQADRAAFAAALPRCTMPVCYNGDVTTAAQLHALEEEFPALSGIMVGRGLIADPALFRRARGGAPATKEELRGYLTDLYHGYTELFGSAGCAISRMKGHWFYL
;
A
#
# COMPACT_ATOMS: atom_id res chain seq x y z
N LEU A 1 5.68 -0.50 9.25
CA LEU A 1 6.10 -1.89 9.00
C LEU A 1 5.50 -2.41 7.70
N ASN A 2 6.26 -3.23 6.94
CA ASN A 2 5.78 -3.80 5.68
C ASN A 2 5.48 -5.30 5.83
N LEU A 3 4.21 -5.61 6.03
CA LEU A 3 3.66 -6.99 6.04
C LEU A 3 2.80 -7.27 4.79
N GLY A 4 2.92 -6.44 3.74
CA GLY A 4 2.10 -6.54 2.53
C GLY A 4 2.86 -6.84 1.24
N CYS A 5 4.20 -6.75 1.19
CA CYS A 5 4.96 -6.99 -0.04
C CYS A 5 4.83 -8.45 -0.52
N PRO A 6 4.30 -8.71 -1.75
CA PRO A 6 4.12 -10.06 -2.27
C PRO A 6 5.28 -10.53 -3.16
N ALA A 7 6.36 -9.76 -3.28
CA ALA A 7 7.50 -10.11 -4.15
C ALA A 7 8.14 -11.42 -3.69
N GLY A 8 8.38 -12.35 -4.62
CA GLY A 8 8.93 -13.67 -4.31
C GLY A 8 10.26 -13.62 -3.56
N THR A 9 11.13 -12.68 -3.90
CA THR A 9 12.42 -12.45 -3.22
C THR A 9 12.28 -12.01 -1.75
N VAL A 10 11.13 -11.44 -1.39
CA VAL A 10 10.79 -11.01 -0.02
C VAL A 10 10.08 -12.12 0.73
N THR A 11 9.04 -12.70 0.10
CA THR A 11 8.18 -13.72 0.73
C THR A 11 8.90 -15.06 0.95
N ALA A 12 9.86 -15.42 0.09
CA ALA A 12 10.71 -16.60 0.29
C ALA A 12 11.56 -16.53 1.57
N LYS A 13 11.85 -15.32 2.05
CA LYS A 13 12.57 -15.07 3.31
C LYS A 13 11.63 -14.93 4.51
N GLY A 14 10.35 -15.26 4.37
CA GLY A 14 9.33 -15.08 5.42
C GLY A 14 9.07 -13.61 5.79
N LYS A 15 9.38 -12.66 4.89
CA LYS A 15 9.20 -11.22 5.07
C LYS A 15 8.01 -10.69 4.24
N GLY A 16 7.60 -9.46 4.48
CA GLY A 16 6.44 -8.86 3.80
C GLY A 16 5.19 -9.72 4.03
N SER A 17 4.37 -9.93 2.99
CA SER A 17 3.18 -10.79 3.11
C SER A 17 3.50 -12.29 3.32
N GLY A 18 4.76 -12.72 3.14
CA GLY A 18 5.20 -14.05 3.48
C GLY A 18 5.17 -14.36 4.98
N MET A 19 5.27 -13.34 5.83
CA MET A 19 5.15 -13.49 7.28
C MET A 19 3.73 -13.88 7.70
N LEU A 20 2.71 -13.49 6.94
CA LEU A 20 1.30 -13.79 7.24
C LEU A 20 0.96 -15.29 7.19
N ARG A 21 1.87 -16.14 6.71
CA ARG A 21 1.71 -17.61 6.75
C ARG A 21 1.68 -18.17 8.16
N ASP A 22 2.28 -17.47 9.10
CA ASP A 22 2.47 -17.92 10.46
C ASP A 22 2.06 -16.80 11.43
N PRO A 23 0.81 -16.82 11.91
CA PRO A 23 0.30 -15.83 12.85
C PRO A 23 1.17 -15.68 14.11
N ALA A 24 1.76 -16.77 14.61
CA ALA A 24 2.63 -16.72 15.79
C ALA A 24 3.92 -15.91 15.51
N LYS A 25 4.45 -15.99 14.29
CA LYS A 25 5.59 -15.14 13.88
C LYS A 25 5.20 -13.68 13.72
N VAL A 26 3.99 -13.37 13.24
CA VAL A 26 3.48 -11.99 13.21
C VAL A 26 3.43 -11.44 14.61
N ASP A 27 2.89 -12.19 15.56
CA ASP A 27 2.77 -11.80 16.96
C ASP A 27 4.15 -11.55 17.61
N ALA A 28 5.05 -12.52 17.52
CA ALA A 28 6.41 -12.38 18.07
C ALA A 28 7.19 -11.22 17.43
N PHE A 29 6.99 -10.97 16.13
CA PHE A 29 7.61 -9.85 15.44
C PHE A 29 7.08 -8.50 15.95
N LEU A 30 5.77 -8.37 16.13
CA LEU A 30 5.16 -7.14 16.65
C LEU A 30 5.54 -6.91 18.10
N GLU A 31 5.54 -7.95 18.93
CA GLU A 31 6.04 -7.88 20.31
C GLU A 31 7.47 -7.32 20.35
N GLY A 32 8.37 -7.87 19.52
CA GLY A 32 9.75 -7.39 19.45
C GLY A 32 9.86 -5.94 18.95
N VAL A 33 9.00 -5.50 18.04
CA VAL A 33 8.99 -4.10 17.59
C VAL A 33 8.45 -3.18 18.67
N PHE A 34 7.28 -3.47 19.23
CA PHE A 34 6.60 -2.56 20.17
C PHE A 34 7.27 -2.49 21.54
N SER A 35 8.06 -3.52 21.93
CA SER A 35 8.88 -3.46 23.14
C SER A 35 10.09 -2.51 23.04
N HIS A 36 10.46 -2.06 21.83
CA HIS A 36 11.62 -1.20 21.58
C HIS A 36 11.28 0.08 20.82
N ALA A 37 10.04 0.24 20.33
CA ALA A 37 9.66 1.41 19.53
C ALA A 37 9.52 2.66 20.42
N GLU A 38 10.25 3.72 20.08
CA GLU A 38 10.19 5.02 20.77
C GLU A 38 9.17 5.98 20.16
N GLY A 39 8.52 5.59 19.07
CA GLY A 39 7.57 6.43 18.33
C GLY A 39 6.40 5.65 17.72
N PRO A 40 5.47 6.34 17.04
CA PRO A 40 4.30 5.71 16.43
C PRO A 40 4.72 4.71 15.34
N VAL A 41 4.12 3.53 15.36
CA VAL A 41 4.38 2.47 14.37
C VAL A 41 3.13 2.19 13.59
N SER A 42 3.18 2.37 12.27
CA SER A 42 2.14 1.96 11.34
C SER A 42 2.45 0.60 10.69
N VAL A 43 1.40 -0.11 10.29
CA VAL A 43 1.53 -1.41 9.62
C VAL A 43 0.82 -1.36 8.27
N LYS A 44 1.50 -1.80 7.21
CA LYS A 44 0.86 -2.06 5.91
C LYS A 44 0.79 -3.56 5.66
N THR A 45 -0.42 -4.07 5.41
CA THR A 45 -0.70 -5.49 5.32
C THR A 45 -1.52 -5.89 4.08
N ARG A 46 -1.67 -7.20 3.88
CA ARG A 46 -2.66 -7.84 3.03
C ARG A 46 -3.62 -8.69 3.87
N LEU A 47 -4.68 -9.25 3.24
CA LEU A 47 -5.70 -10.06 3.93
C LEU A 47 -5.20 -11.44 4.38
N GLY A 48 -4.04 -11.85 3.93
CA GLY A 48 -3.47 -13.18 4.21
C GLY A 48 -2.64 -13.68 3.05
N VAL A 49 -2.47 -14.99 2.98
CA VAL A 49 -1.64 -15.67 1.97
C VAL A 49 -2.50 -16.28 0.87
N GLU A 50 -3.47 -17.12 1.24
CA GLU A 50 -4.28 -17.93 0.34
C GLU A 50 -5.71 -17.41 0.21
N LYS A 51 -6.33 -17.06 1.35
CA LYS A 51 -7.75 -16.73 1.46
C LYS A 51 -8.00 -15.48 2.30
N PRO A 52 -8.98 -14.63 1.95
CA PRO A 52 -9.30 -13.42 2.72
C PRO A 52 -9.72 -13.70 4.17
N GLU A 53 -10.29 -14.87 4.45
CA GLU A 53 -10.76 -15.29 5.78
C GLU A 53 -9.61 -15.39 6.80
N GLU A 54 -8.38 -15.60 6.33
CA GLU A 54 -7.18 -15.61 7.18
C GLU A 54 -6.99 -14.28 7.91
N PHE A 55 -7.53 -13.19 7.37
CA PHE A 55 -7.38 -11.85 7.93
C PHE A 55 -8.00 -11.72 9.32
N ALA A 56 -9.03 -12.48 9.63
CA ALA A 56 -9.67 -12.43 10.95
C ALA A 56 -8.68 -12.72 12.08
N ALA A 57 -7.91 -13.79 11.96
CA ALA A 57 -6.88 -14.17 12.96
C ALA A 57 -5.71 -13.17 12.97
N ILE A 58 -5.31 -12.66 11.81
CA ILE A 58 -4.25 -11.64 11.69
C ILE A 58 -4.68 -10.33 12.38
N LEU A 59 -5.93 -9.91 12.18
CA LEU A 59 -6.47 -8.69 12.77
C LEU A 59 -6.58 -8.79 14.30
N GLU A 60 -6.91 -9.96 14.85
CA GLU A 60 -6.89 -10.20 16.30
C GLU A 60 -5.48 -9.99 16.89
N ILE A 61 -4.43 -10.35 16.15
CA ILE A 61 -3.05 -10.08 16.56
C ILE A 61 -2.79 -8.57 16.52
N TYR A 62 -3.10 -7.91 15.41
CA TYR A 62 -2.88 -6.46 15.28
C TYR A 62 -3.59 -5.66 16.37
N SER A 63 -4.77 -6.08 16.79
CA SER A 63 -5.57 -5.41 17.82
C SER A 63 -4.94 -5.46 19.23
N ARG A 64 -3.92 -6.29 19.44
CA ARG A 64 -3.18 -6.38 20.70
C ARG A 64 -2.08 -5.32 20.85
N TYR A 65 -1.72 -4.66 19.76
CA TYR A 65 -0.60 -3.71 19.72
C TYR A 65 -1.09 -2.27 19.45
N PRO A 66 -0.37 -1.25 19.95
CA PRO A 66 -0.73 0.16 19.74
C PRO A 66 -0.30 0.63 18.34
N ILE A 67 -0.86 0.00 17.31
CA ILE A 67 -0.63 0.37 15.91
C ILE A 67 -1.24 1.75 15.65
N SER A 68 -0.42 2.70 15.22
CA SER A 68 -0.84 4.08 14.95
C SER A 68 -1.75 4.21 13.73
N GLU A 69 -1.55 3.36 12.72
CA GLU A 69 -2.40 3.25 11.52
C GLU A 69 -2.20 1.88 10.86
N LEU A 70 -3.29 1.25 10.46
CA LEU A 70 -3.28 0.00 9.69
C LEU A 70 -3.68 0.27 8.24
N THR A 71 -2.73 0.21 7.31
CA THR A 71 -3.04 0.25 5.87
C THR A 71 -3.34 -1.16 5.37
N ILE A 72 -4.57 -1.38 4.89
CA ILE A 72 -5.02 -2.67 4.38
C ILE A 72 -5.08 -2.64 2.85
N HIS A 73 -4.33 -3.56 2.20
CA HIS A 73 -4.51 -3.88 0.79
C HIS A 73 -5.39 -5.14 0.69
N PRO A 74 -6.68 -5.03 0.30
CA PRO A 74 -7.59 -6.16 0.34
C PRO A 74 -7.38 -7.13 -0.83
N ARG A 75 -6.25 -7.74 -0.85
CA ARG A 75 -5.83 -8.88 -1.65
C ARG A 75 -5.03 -9.84 -0.79
N VAL A 76 -5.05 -11.14 -1.10
CA VAL A 76 -4.15 -12.12 -0.52
C VAL A 76 -2.77 -12.08 -1.21
N MET A 77 -1.75 -12.64 -0.58
CA MET A 77 -0.38 -12.68 -1.11
C MET A 77 -0.32 -13.29 -2.51
N ARG A 78 -0.99 -14.44 -2.74
CA ARG A 78 -0.98 -15.18 -4.02
C ARG A 78 -1.59 -14.41 -5.18
N GLN A 79 -2.53 -13.52 -4.92
CA GLN A 79 -3.10 -12.66 -5.96
C GLN A 79 -2.07 -11.70 -6.54
N GLN A 80 -1.07 -11.30 -5.76
CA GLN A 80 -0.15 -10.21 -6.12
C GLN A 80 -0.94 -8.95 -6.53
N TYR A 81 -1.05 -8.68 -7.84
CA TYR A 81 -1.84 -7.58 -8.41
C TYR A 81 -2.92 -8.06 -9.39
N ARG A 82 -3.15 -9.38 -9.46
CA ARG A 82 -4.18 -9.97 -10.32
C ARG A 82 -5.58 -9.78 -9.74
N GLY A 83 -6.58 -9.73 -10.62
CA GLY A 83 -7.97 -9.51 -10.22
C GLY A 83 -8.18 -8.13 -9.59
N GLN A 84 -9.27 -7.96 -8.89
CA GLN A 84 -9.64 -6.74 -8.17
C GLN A 84 -9.33 -6.85 -6.68
N ALA A 85 -9.16 -5.70 -6.02
CA ALA A 85 -9.13 -5.62 -4.57
C ALA A 85 -10.49 -6.01 -4.00
N ASP A 86 -10.51 -6.88 -2.99
CA ASP A 86 -11.74 -7.41 -2.38
C ASP A 86 -12.34 -6.41 -1.39
N ARG A 87 -13.19 -5.51 -1.92
CA ARG A 87 -13.87 -4.48 -1.12
C ARG A 87 -14.84 -5.08 -0.10
N ALA A 88 -15.45 -6.23 -0.40
CA ALA A 88 -16.36 -6.88 0.52
C ALA A 88 -15.63 -7.44 1.74
N ALA A 89 -14.48 -8.10 1.54
CA ALA A 89 -13.64 -8.54 2.63
C ALA A 89 -13.09 -7.35 3.46
N PHE A 90 -12.76 -6.23 2.80
CA PHE A 90 -12.37 -5.00 3.50
C PHE A 90 -13.51 -4.44 4.36
N ALA A 91 -14.71 -4.31 3.79
CA ALA A 91 -15.91 -3.82 4.49
C ALA A 91 -16.25 -4.68 5.72
N ALA A 92 -16.10 -6.01 5.60
CA ALA A 92 -16.32 -6.93 6.73
C ALA A 92 -15.25 -6.80 7.83
N ALA A 93 -14.03 -6.42 7.48
CA ALA A 93 -12.93 -6.27 8.43
C ALA A 93 -12.94 -4.91 9.14
N LEU A 94 -13.31 -3.83 8.44
CA LEU A 94 -13.21 -2.45 8.93
C LEU A 94 -13.85 -2.23 10.30
N PRO A 95 -15.10 -2.67 10.60
CA PRO A 95 -15.72 -2.46 11.91
C PRO A 95 -15.05 -3.24 13.05
N ARG A 96 -14.17 -4.18 12.75
CA ARG A 96 -13.40 -4.96 13.74
C ARG A 96 -12.03 -4.36 14.04
N CYS A 97 -11.61 -3.32 13.30
CA CYS A 97 -10.35 -2.64 13.53
C CYS A 97 -10.45 -1.71 14.74
N THR A 98 -9.51 -1.79 15.66
CA THR A 98 -9.43 -0.95 16.87
C THR A 98 -8.52 0.28 16.69
N MET A 99 -7.80 0.34 15.57
CA MET A 99 -6.88 1.41 15.20
C MET A 99 -7.38 2.16 13.95
N PRO A 100 -6.86 3.37 13.66
CA PRO A 100 -7.14 4.08 12.41
C PRO A 100 -6.78 3.22 11.18
N VAL A 101 -7.67 3.18 10.19
CA VAL A 101 -7.51 2.35 8.99
C VAL A 101 -7.36 3.19 7.74
N CYS A 102 -6.32 2.90 6.95
CA CYS A 102 -6.10 3.43 5.63
C CYS A 102 -6.39 2.34 4.57
N TYR A 103 -7.22 2.67 3.57
CA TYR A 103 -7.48 1.77 2.44
C TYR A 103 -6.36 1.85 1.39
N ASN A 104 -5.95 0.73 0.81
CA ASN A 104 -5.03 0.72 -0.32
C ASN A 104 -5.46 -0.33 -1.35
N GLY A 105 -5.80 0.07 -2.57
CA GLY A 105 -6.08 -0.89 -3.66
C GLY A 105 -6.84 -0.26 -4.82
N ASP A 106 -6.34 -0.48 -6.04
CA ASP A 106 -6.98 -0.21 -7.35
C ASP A 106 -7.58 1.20 -7.55
N VAL A 107 -7.03 2.20 -6.86
CA VAL A 107 -7.44 3.60 -7.03
C VAL A 107 -6.57 4.23 -8.12
N THR A 108 -7.20 4.63 -9.23
CA THR A 108 -6.55 5.24 -10.39
C THR A 108 -7.25 6.50 -10.88
N THR A 109 -8.43 6.82 -10.34
CA THR A 109 -9.22 8.00 -10.75
C THR A 109 -9.74 8.77 -9.54
N ALA A 110 -10.01 10.07 -9.72
CA ALA A 110 -10.65 10.90 -8.71
C ALA A 110 -12.03 10.37 -8.29
N ALA A 111 -12.81 9.87 -9.26
CA ALA A 111 -14.12 9.28 -8.97
C ALA A 111 -14.04 8.06 -8.05
N GLN A 112 -12.99 7.22 -8.20
CA GLN A 112 -12.78 6.09 -7.31
C GLN A 112 -12.36 6.51 -5.90
N LEU A 113 -11.61 7.62 -5.76
CA LEU A 113 -11.31 8.21 -4.45
C LEU A 113 -12.58 8.63 -3.74
N HIS A 114 -13.42 9.46 -4.40
CA HIS A 114 -14.68 9.93 -3.84
C HIS A 114 -15.62 8.79 -3.48
N ALA A 115 -15.75 7.78 -4.36
CA ALA A 115 -16.58 6.62 -4.07
C ALA A 115 -16.12 5.83 -2.83
N LEU A 116 -14.80 5.76 -2.57
CA LEU A 116 -14.26 5.14 -1.36
C LEU A 116 -14.50 5.99 -0.10
N GLU A 117 -14.36 7.31 -0.21
CA GLU A 117 -14.65 8.25 0.88
C GLU A 117 -16.12 8.20 1.28
N GLU A 118 -17.03 8.10 0.30
CA GLU A 118 -18.47 7.95 0.52
C GLU A 118 -18.84 6.58 1.12
N GLU A 119 -18.25 5.50 0.60
CA GLU A 119 -18.53 4.14 1.06
C GLU A 119 -17.95 3.86 2.47
N PHE A 120 -16.78 4.45 2.78
CA PHE A 120 -16.07 4.21 4.03
C PHE A 120 -15.68 5.52 4.72
N PRO A 121 -16.63 6.29 5.25
CA PRO A 121 -16.35 7.62 5.82
C PRO A 121 -15.51 7.61 7.10
N ALA A 122 -15.30 6.42 7.70
CA ALA A 122 -14.49 6.24 8.91
C ALA A 122 -12.99 5.99 8.61
N LEU A 123 -12.57 5.99 7.34
CA LEU A 123 -11.17 5.81 7.00
C LEU A 123 -10.30 6.98 7.49
N SER A 124 -9.11 6.67 8.00
CA SER A 124 -8.08 7.67 8.26
C SER A 124 -7.47 8.22 6.98
N GLY A 125 -7.51 7.46 5.89
CA GLY A 125 -6.98 7.85 4.59
C GLY A 125 -7.12 6.79 3.51
N ILE A 126 -6.73 7.18 2.29
CA ILE A 126 -6.65 6.29 1.12
C ILE A 126 -5.24 6.38 0.55
N MET A 127 -4.52 5.26 0.57
CA MET A 127 -3.18 5.16 0.00
C MET A 127 -3.26 4.78 -1.48
N VAL A 128 -2.72 5.64 -2.33
CA VAL A 128 -2.65 5.40 -3.77
C VAL A 128 -1.20 5.09 -4.17
N GLY A 129 -1.00 4.04 -4.94
CA GLY A 129 0.31 3.67 -5.52
C GLY A 129 0.34 3.91 -7.03
N ARG A 130 0.02 2.89 -7.81
CA ARG A 130 0.09 2.91 -9.28
C ARG A 130 -0.72 4.02 -9.92
N GLY A 131 -1.84 4.41 -9.34
CA GLY A 131 -2.66 5.52 -9.82
C GLY A 131 -1.92 6.86 -9.81
N LEU A 132 -1.05 7.12 -8.82
CA LEU A 132 -0.22 8.34 -8.79
C LEU A 132 0.94 8.31 -9.78
N ILE A 133 1.42 7.11 -10.15
CA ILE A 133 2.40 6.98 -11.23
C ILE A 133 1.74 7.31 -12.57
N ALA A 134 0.52 6.79 -12.79
CA ALA A 134 -0.26 7.04 -14.01
C ALA A 134 -0.78 8.49 -14.11
N ASP A 135 -1.14 9.09 -12.99
CA ASP A 135 -1.60 10.48 -12.92
C ASP A 135 -1.03 11.17 -11.68
N PRO A 136 0.12 11.84 -11.78
CA PRO A 136 0.70 12.58 -10.66
C PRO A 136 -0.21 13.69 -10.11
N ALA A 137 -1.19 14.15 -10.89
CA ALA A 137 -2.17 15.15 -10.47
C ALA A 137 -3.45 14.55 -9.86
N LEU A 138 -3.53 13.24 -9.63
CA LEU A 138 -4.73 12.55 -9.17
C LEU A 138 -5.37 13.20 -7.93
N PHE A 139 -4.59 13.50 -6.89
CA PHE A 139 -5.13 14.16 -5.69
C PHE A 139 -5.54 15.62 -5.93
N ARG A 140 -4.83 16.34 -6.82
CA ARG A 140 -5.23 17.68 -7.25
C ARG A 140 -6.58 17.62 -7.96
N ARG A 141 -6.76 16.66 -8.86
CA ARG A 141 -8.02 16.43 -9.58
C ARG A 141 -9.17 16.04 -8.64
N ALA A 142 -8.91 15.18 -7.68
CA ALA A 142 -9.90 14.82 -6.65
C ALA A 142 -10.37 16.02 -5.81
N ARG A 143 -9.55 17.08 -5.71
CA ARG A 143 -9.89 18.34 -5.04
C ARG A 143 -10.46 19.39 -6.01
N GLY A 144 -10.89 19.01 -7.20
CA GLY A 144 -11.47 19.90 -8.21
C GLY A 144 -10.45 20.69 -9.05
N GLY A 145 -9.16 20.38 -8.92
CA GLY A 145 -8.09 21.03 -9.69
C GLY A 145 -7.90 20.43 -11.09
N ALA A 146 -7.10 21.11 -11.91
CA ALA A 146 -6.82 20.74 -13.30
C ALA A 146 -5.97 19.44 -13.40
N PRO A 147 -6.06 18.67 -14.49
CA PRO A 147 -5.12 17.59 -14.81
C PRO A 147 -3.69 18.13 -14.97
N ALA A 148 -2.72 17.23 -14.93
CA ALA A 148 -1.34 17.59 -15.21
C ALA A 148 -1.18 18.07 -16.65
N THR A 149 -0.45 19.16 -16.85
CA THR A 149 -0.08 19.62 -18.19
C THR A 149 1.08 18.78 -18.73
N LYS A 150 1.34 18.90 -20.04
CA LYS A 150 2.50 18.23 -20.66
C LYS A 150 3.81 18.72 -20.09
N GLU A 151 3.90 20.00 -19.75
CA GLU A 151 5.05 20.65 -19.14
C GLU A 151 5.30 20.09 -17.73
N GLU A 152 4.27 19.96 -16.92
CA GLU A 152 4.36 19.37 -15.57
C GLU A 152 4.81 17.90 -15.66
N LEU A 153 4.24 17.11 -16.57
CA LEU A 153 4.65 15.71 -16.76
C LEU A 153 6.10 15.59 -17.25
N ARG A 154 6.52 16.48 -18.14
CA ARG A 154 7.92 16.54 -18.60
C ARG A 154 8.86 16.89 -17.44
N GLY A 155 8.53 17.92 -16.64
CA GLY A 155 9.26 18.28 -15.44
C GLY A 155 9.39 17.10 -14.48
N TYR A 156 8.28 16.46 -14.11
CA TYR A 156 8.26 15.27 -13.25
C TYR A 156 9.19 14.15 -13.76
N LEU A 157 9.12 13.81 -15.05
CA LEU A 157 9.99 12.78 -15.63
C LEU A 157 11.46 13.17 -15.66
N THR A 158 11.74 14.46 -15.92
CA THR A 158 13.09 15.01 -15.90
C THR A 158 13.69 14.95 -14.50
N ASP A 159 12.94 15.35 -13.48
CA ASP A 159 13.38 15.32 -12.08
C ASP A 159 13.64 13.88 -11.61
N LEU A 160 12.75 12.93 -11.97
CA LEU A 160 12.96 11.51 -11.72
C LEU A 160 14.25 10.98 -12.38
N TYR A 161 14.48 11.35 -13.64
CA TYR A 161 15.67 10.92 -14.36
C TYR A 161 16.95 11.45 -13.70
N HIS A 162 16.98 12.73 -13.34
CA HIS A 162 18.14 13.33 -12.66
C HIS A 162 18.34 12.71 -11.27
N GLY A 163 17.28 12.57 -10.47
CA GLY A 163 17.36 11.95 -9.14
C GLY A 163 17.85 10.50 -9.20
N TYR A 164 17.37 9.72 -10.15
CA TYR A 164 17.87 8.34 -10.33
C TYR A 164 19.30 8.30 -10.88
N THR A 165 19.69 9.24 -11.76
CA THR A 165 21.07 9.31 -12.27
C THR A 165 22.04 9.64 -11.15
N GLU A 166 21.70 10.58 -10.29
CA GLU A 166 22.48 10.96 -9.11
C GLU A 166 22.56 9.78 -8.11
N LEU A 167 21.42 9.16 -7.76
CA LEU A 167 21.35 8.07 -6.78
C LEU A 167 22.11 6.81 -7.23
N PHE A 168 22.03 6.44 -8.49
CA PHE A 168 22.63 5.20 -9.03
C PHE A 168 23.93 5.41 -9.82
N GLY A 169 24.37 6.65 -9.96
CA GLY A 169 25.64 7.00 -10.61
C GLY A 169 25.68 6.72 -12.12
N SER A 170 24.55 6.41 -12.78
CA SER A 170 24.55 6.18 -14.22
C SER A 170 23.16 6.40 -14.88
N ALA A 171 23.22 6.98 -16.10
CA ALA A 171 22.04 7.16 -16.95
C ALA A 171 21.34 5.84 -17.32
N GLY A 172 22.09 4.76 -17.54
CA GLY A 172 21.55 3.44 -17.87
C GLY A 172 20.72 2.85 -16.73
N CYS A 173 21.18 2.99 -15.48
CA CYS A 173 20.45 2.59 -14.29
C CYS A 173 19.19 3.45 -14.11
N ALA A 174 19.28 4.76 -14.31
CA ALA A 174 18.15 5.67 -14.25
C ALA A 174 17.04 5.26 -15.24
N ILE A 175 17.38 5.08 -16.52
CA ILE A 175 16.45 4.66 -17.58
C ILE A 175 15.80 3.30 -17.23
N SER A 176 16.58 2.36 -16.70
CA SER A 176 16.06 1.04 -16.29
C SER A 176 14.99 1.17 -15.19
N ARG A 177 15.17 2.08 -14.24
CA ARG A 177 14.17 2.37 -13.19
C ARG A 177 12.95 3.10 -13.73
N MET A 178 13.15 4.06 -14.64
CA MET A 178 12.05 4.81 -15.27
C MET A 178 11.12 3.94 -16.11
N LYS A 179 11.56 2.82 -16.66
CA LYS A 179 10.69 1.87 -17.39
C LYS A 179 9.48 1.45 -16.56
N GLY A 180 9.64 1.31 -15.23
CA GLY A 180 8.54 1.01 -14.32
C GLY A 180 7.48 2.13 -14.22
N HIS A 181 7.87 3.39 -14.43
CA HIS A 181 6.96 4.53 -14.46
C HIS A 181 6.28 4.64 -15.84
N TRP A 182 7.02 4.51 -16.91
CA TRP A 182 6.46 4.58 -18.28
C TRP A 182 5.42 3.49 -18.57
N PHE A 183 5.48 2.37 -17.88
CA PHE A 183 4.46 1.33 -18.04
C PHE A 183 3.06 1.80 -17.57
N TYR A 184 2.98 2.79 -16.67
CA TYR A 184 1.73 3.30 -16.11
C TYR A 184 1.31 4.66 -16.67
N LEU A 185 2.23 5.43 -17.25
CA LEU A 185 1.96 6.71 -17.93
C LEU A 185 1.42 6.50 -19.35
#